data_4263c8771f3577190d148727e11ea9ad
#
_entry.id   4263c8771f3577190d148727e11ea9ad
#
_cell.length_a   1.000
_cell.length_b   1.000
_cell.length_c   1.000
_cell.angle_alpha   90.00
_cell.angle_beta   90.00
_cell.angle_gamma   90.00
#
_symmetry.space_group_name_H-M   'P 1'
#
loop_
_entity.id
_entity.type
_entity.pdbx_description
1 polymer ?
#
loop_
_entity_poly.entity_id
_entity_poly.type
_entity_poly.pdbx_seq_one_letter_code
_entity_poly.pdbx_strand_id
1 'polypeptide(L)'
;MMEYIKTQESTNKLDETLFLVNNEPVMKTALEVLTILTNTDIIKIKGKGETCPAAVAVSNIITENMLKGKSKTGKIIVDSEIEDNGYMTSIIEIVIKKIN
;
A
#
# COMPACT_ATOMS: atom_id res chain seq x y z
N MET A 1 8.51 -21.08 1.73
CA MET A 1 8.37 -21.13 2.36
C MET A 1 8.49 -20.50 2.75
N MET A 2 8.17 -20.34 2.36
CA MET A 2 7.95 -20.10 3.04
C MET A 2 7.92 -19.45 3.36
N GLU A 3 7.66 -19.32 2.95
CA GLU A 3 7.36 -19.08 3.68
C GLU A 3 7.24 -18.37 4.01
N TYR A 4 7.07 -18.38 3.65
CA TYR A 4 6.71 -18.09 4.45
C TYR A 4 6.55 -17.60 4.84
N ILE A 5 6.30 -17.73 4.60
CA ILE A 5 5.84 -17.68 5.33
C ILE A 5 5.58 -17.22 5.87
N LYS A 6 5.35 -17.32 5.89
CA LYS A 6 4.93 -17.28 6.68
C LYS A 6 4.73 -16.89 7.25
N THR A 7 4.48 -17.02 7.19
CA THR A 7 4.09 -16.97 8.01
C THR A 7 3.79 -16.49 8.61
N GLN A 8 3.59 -16.61 8.74
CA GLN A 8 3.16 -16.49 9.50
C GLN A 8 2.96 -15.88 10.07
N GLU A 9 2.72 -15.93 10.15
CA GLU A 9 2.29 -15.60 10.75
C GLU A 9 1.81 -14.97 11.18
N SER A 10 1.51 -14.96 11.39
CA SER A 10 0.87 -14.66 11.64
C SER A 10 0.25 -14.01 11.85
N THR A 11 -0.19 -14.22 12.04
CA THR A 11 -0.88 -13.75 12.30
C THR A 11 -1.73 -12.58 12.26
N ASN A 12 -2.26 -12.03 12.84
CA ASN A 12 -3.00 -10.90 12.92
C ASN A 12 -2.77 -10.04 11.78
N LYS A 13 -1.75 -10.17 11.18
CA LYS A 13 -1.48 -9.57 9.98
C LYS A 13 -2.27 -10.14 8.89
N LEU A 14 -3.02 -11.11 9.15
CA LEU A 14 -3.87 -11.74 8.20
C LEU A 14 -4.83 -10.79 7.57
N ASP A 15 -5.16 -9.68 8.25
CA ASP A 15 -6.13 -8.74 7.73
C ASP A 15 -5.50 -7.69 6.82
N GLU A 16 -4.19 -7.69 6.70
CA GLU A 16 -3.51 -6.68 5.90
C GLU A 16 -3.33 -7.16 4.47
N THR A 17 -3.92 -6.44 3.54
CA THR A 17 -3.81 -6.77 2.12
C THR A 17 -2.72 -5.91 1.50
N LEU A 18 -1.85 -6.52 0.73
CA LEU A 18 -0.80 -5.79 0.03
C LEU A 18 -1.26 -5.43 -1.36
N PHE A 19 -1.14 -4.18 -1.73
CA PHE A 19 -1.47 -3.68 -3.06
C PHE A 19 -0.21 -3.06 -3.67
N LEU A 20 0.22 -3.60 -4.81
CA LEU A 20 1.39 -3.08 -5.51
C LEU A 20 0.93 -2.10 -6.58
N VAL A 21 1.43 -0.87 -6.51
CA VAL A 21 1.04 0.16 -7.46
C VAL A 21 1.76 -0.07 -8.77
N ASN A 22 1.00 -0.07 -9.86
CA ASN A 22 1.54 -0.20 -11.19
C ASN A 22 1.55 1.15 -11.88
N ASN A 23 2.12 1.21 -13.06
CA ASN A 23 2.23 2.45 -13.81
C ASN A 23 0.93 2.70 -14.58
N GLU A 24 -0.13 3.01 -13.85
CA GLU A 24 -1.46 3.26 -14.38
C GLU A 24 -1.98 4.60 -13.86
N PRO A 25 -3.04 5.14 -14.49
CA PRO A 25 -3.60 6.40 -13.99
C PRO A 25 -3.97 6.31 -12.51
N VAL A 26 -3.63 7.35 -11.76
CA VAL A 26 -3.79 7.35 -10.32
C VAL A 26 -5.25 7.13 -9.90
N MET A 27 -6.20 7.76 -10.60
CA MET A 27 -7.61 7.61 -10.23
C MET A 27 -8.10 6.18 -10.42
N LYS A 28 -7.63 5.51 -11.46
CA LYS A 28 -7.99 4.12 -11.68
C LYS A 28 -7.48 3.26 -10.54
N THR A 29 -6.24 3.48 -10.13
CA THR A 29 -5.64 2.75 -9.02
C THR A 29 -6.38 3.04 -7.72
N ALA A 30 -6.77 4.30 -7.49
CA ALA A 30 -7.50 4.65 -6.29
C ALA A 30 -8.84 3.93 -6.22
N LEU A 31 -9.53 3.80 -7.35
CA LEU A 31 -10.80 3.07 -7.37
C LEU A 31 -10.60 1.59 -7.08
N GLU A 32 -9.53 1.01 -7.57
CA GLU A 32 -9.21 -0.39 -7.26
C GLU A 32 -8.95 -0.58 -5.77
N VAL A 33 -8.17 0.33 -5.17
CA VAL A 33 -7.89 0.27 -3.74
C VAL A 33 -9.18 0.44 -2.94
N LEU A 34 -10.04 1.38 -3.35
CA LEU A 34 -11.30 1.61 -2.68
C LEU A 34 -12.15 0.34 -2.69
N THR A 35 -12.19 -0.35 -3.83
CA THR A 35 -12.94 -1.60 -3.95
C THR A 35 -12.41 -2.65 -2.98
N ILE A 36 -11.10 -2.76 -2.86
CA ILE A 36 -10.51 -3.71 -1.92
C ILE A 36 -10.89 -3.35 -0.50
N LEU A 37 -10.88 -2.05 -0.16
CA LEU A 37 -11.21 -1.60 1.18
C LEU A 37 -12.67 -1.81 1.56
N THR A 38 -13.55 -2.11 0.60
CA THR A 38 -14.91 -2.46 0.96
C THR A 38 -14.96 -3.83 1.62
N ASN A 39 -13.94 -4.66 1.43
CA ASN A 39 -13.93 -6.02 1.94
C ASN A 39 -12.86 -6.28 2.99
N THR A 40 -12.06 -5.27 3.34
CA THR A 40 -11.03 -5.43 4.34
C THR A 40 -10.90 -4.13 5.11
N ASP A 41 -10.31 -4.18 6.30
CA ASP A 41 -10.16 -3.00 7.15
C ASP A 41 -8.82 -2.32 6.98
N ILE A 42 -7.85 -3.01 6.45
CA ILE A 42 -6.48 -2.51 6.35
C ILE A 42 -5.90 -2.88 5.00
N ILE A 43 -5.23 -1.93 4.36
CA ILE A 43 -4.52 -2.20 3.12
C ILE A 43 -3.14 -1.55 3.21
N LYS A 44 -2.14 -2.22 2.66
CA LYS A 44 -0.80 -1.68 2.54
C LYS A 44 -0.55 -1.39 1.07
N ILE A 45 -0.32 -0.13 0.74
CA ILE A 45 -0.07 0.32 -0.62
C ILE A 45 1.44 0.46 -0.79
N LYS A 46 2.00 -0.25 -1.75
CA LYS A 46 3.44 -0.25 -1.97
C LYS A 46 3.77 0.32 -3.34
N GLY A 47 4.69 1.27 -3.34
CA GLY A 47 5.26 1.81 -4.56
C GLY A 47 6.75 1.50 -4.60
N LYS A 48 7.28 1.32 -5.80
CA LYS A 48 8.69 1.02 -5.98
C LYS A 48 9.20 1.81 -7.17
N GLY A 49 10.34 2.48 -6.97
CA GLY A 49 10.93 3.28 -8.03
C GLY A 49 9.98 4.36 -8.51
N GLU A 50 9.68 4.37 -9.78
CA GLU A 50 8.86 5.43 -10.37
C GLU A 50 7.39 5.38 -9.96
N THR A 51 6.95 4.32 -9.28
CA THR A 51 5.57 4.27 -8.78
C THR A 51 5.43 4.80 -7.37
N CYS A 52 6.53 5.21 -6.72
CA CYS A 52 6.44 5.78 -5.37
C CYS A 52 5.54 7.02 -5.31
N PRO A 53 5.67 8.00 -6.22
CA PRO A 53 4.76 9.16 -6.15
C PRO A 53 3.30 8.76 -6.34
N ALA A 54 3.03 7.77 -7.18
CA ALA A 54 1.66 7.31 -7.38
C ALA A 54 1.10 6.68 -6.11
N ALA A 55 1.93 5.93 -5.37
CA ALA A 55 1.48 5.33 -4.12
C ALA A 55 1.07 6.41 -3.12
N VAL A 56 1.84 7.50 -3.04
CA VAL A 56 1.50 8.62 -2.17
C VAL A 56 0.20 9.27 -2.62
N ALA A 57 0.06 9.51 -3.94
CA ALA A 57 -1.12 10.17 -4.48
C ALA A 57 -2.38 9.34 -4.24
N VAL A 58 -2.30 8.02 -4.47
CA VAL A 58 -3.43 7.13 -4.24
C VAL A 58 -3.85 7.16 -2.77
N SER A 59 -2.87 7.11 -1.87
CA SER A 59 -3.16 7.14 -0.45
C SER A 59 -3.86 8.43 -0.05
N ASN A 60 -3.42 9.57 -0.59
CA ASN A 60 -4.03 10.84 -0.28
C ASN A 60 -5.45 10.92 -0.84
N ILE A 61 -5.67 10.41 -2.04
CA ILE A 61 -7.02 10.41 -2.63
C ILE A 61 -7.97 9.61 -1.75
N ILE A 62 -7.52 8.47 -1.25
CA ILE A 62 -8.36 7.65 -0.38
C ILE A 62 -8.66 8.37 0.93
N THR A 63 -7.62 8.82 1.64
CA THR A 63 -7.79 9.33 2.99
C THR A 63 -8.31 10.75 3.04
N GLU A 64 -8.02 11.57 2.03
CA GLU A 64 -8.42 12.97 2.04
C GLU A 64 -9.66 13.26 1.22
N ASN A 65 -10.10 12.32 0.39
CA ASN A 65 -11.27 12.53 -0.47
C ASN A 65 -12.29 11.41 -0.35
N MET A 66 -11.97 10.24 -0.89
CA MET A 66 -12.96 9.16 -1.01
C MET A 66 -13.45 8.65 0.35
N LEU A 67 -12.55 8.47 1.30
CA LEU A 67 -12.89 7.98 2.63
C LEU A 67 -12.46 8.98 3.68
N LYS A 68 -12.62 10.26 3.38
CA LYS A 68 -12.26 11.31 4.33
C LYS A 68 -13.12 11.17 5.59
N GLY A 69 -12.44 11.12 6.74
CA GLY A 69 -13.14 10.93 8.00
C GLY A 69 -13.49 9.49 8.30
N LYS A 70 -13.31 8.60 7.33
CA LYS A 70 -13.63 7.18 7.49
C LYS A 70 -12.41 6.29 7.35
N SER A 71 -11.26 6.89 7.11
CA SER A 71 -10.00 6.17 6.99
C SER A 71 -8.89 7.08 7.45
N LYS A 72 -7.75 6.47 7.73
CA LYS A 72 -6.56 7.24 8.08
C LYS A 72 -5.32 6.48 7.67
N THR A 73 -4.25 7.23 7.46
CA THR A 73 -2.94 6.64 7.24
C THR A 73 -2.41 6.15 8.57
N GLY A 74 -2.10 4.87 8.63
CA GLY A 74 -1.57 4.29 9.85
C GLY A 74 -0.07 4.38 9.93
N LYS A 75 0.62 3.78 8.97
CA LYS A 75 2.06 3.66 9.04
C LYS A 75 2.64 3.92 7.65
N ILE A 76 3.77 4.61 7.60
CA ILE A 76 4.48 4.85 6.36
C ILE A 76 5.90 4.35 6.54
N ILE A 77 6.36 3.51 5.63
CA ILE A 77 7.72 2.99 5.64
C ILE A 77 8.38 3.41 4.35
N VAL A 78 9.58 4.00 4.47
CA VAL A 78 10.39 4.37 3.31
C VAL A 78 11.67 3.56 3.39
N ASP A 79 12.02 2.93 2.28
CA ASP A 79 13.19 2.06 2.24
C ASP A 79 13.85 2.16 0.86
N SER A 80 14.89 1.40 0.66
CA SER A 80 15.55 1.31 -0.63
C SER A 80 16.13 -0.08 -0.80
N GLU A 81 16.26 -0.49 -2.07
CA GLU A 81 16.89 -1.75 -2.44
C GLU A 81 18.04 -1.46 -3.37
N ILE A 82 19.08 -2.27 -3.31
CA ILE A 82 20.17 -2.19 -4.25
C ILE A 82 19.92 -3.24 -5.31
N GLU A 83 19.80 -2.78 -6.57
CA GLU A 83 19.56 -3.68 -7.70
C GLU A 83 20.84 -4.40 -8.07
N ASP A 84 20.70 -5.45 -8.88
CA ASP A 84 21.87 -6.23 -9.32
C ASP A 84 22.87 -5.39 -10.08
N ASN A 85 22.40 -4.34 -10.75
CA ASN A 85 23.27 -3.46 -11.53
C ASN A 85 23.90 -2.37 -10.69
N GLY A 86 23.70 -2.40 -9.36
CA GLY A 86 24.31 -1.43 -8.45
C GLY A 86 23.50 -0.17 -8.23
N TYR A 87 22.39 0.00 -8.92
CA TYR A 87 21.53 1.17 -8.70
C TYR A 87 20.63 0.92 -7.50
N MET A 88 20.22 1.99 -6.87
CA MET A 88 19.28 1.92 -5.76
C MET A 88 17.87 2.26 -6.23
N THR A 89 16.91 1.56 -5.67
CA THR A 89 15.50 1.78 -5.99
C THR A 89 14.77 2.13 -4.70
N SER A 90 14.01 3.21 -4.72
CA SER A 90 13.22 3.62 -3.56
C SER A 90 11.97 2.78 -3.42
N ILE A 91 11.58 2.54 -2.18
CA ILE A 91 10.36 1.79 -1.87
C ILE A 91 9.60 2.59 -0.83
N ILE A 92 8.28 2.67 -1.01
CA ILE A 92 7.41 3.25 0.01
C ILE A 92 6.25 2.31 0.25
N GLU A 93 5.89 2.14 1.53
CA GLU A 93 4.72 1.36 1.92
C GLU A 93 3.87 2.23 2.82
N ILE A 94 2.60 2.35 2.47
CA ILE A 94 1.66 3.19 3.20
C ILE A 94 0.48 2.32 3.63
N VAL A 95 0.25 2.26 4.94
CA VAL A 95 -0.86 1.49 5.48
C VAL A 95 -2.05 2.40 5.67
N ILE A 96 -3.18 2.03 5.12
CA ILE A 96 -4.44 2.75 5.30
C ILE A 96 -5.39 1.86 6.08
N LYS A 97 -5.99 2.43 7.12
CA LYS A 97 -6.95 1.73 7.97
C LYS A 97 -8.31 2.41 7.87
N LYS A 98 -9.36 1.61 7.86
CA LYS A 98 -10.70 2.16 7.98
C LYS A 98 -10.97 2.51 9.44
N ILE A 99 -11.71 3.59 9.64
CA ILE A 99 -12.15 4.04 10.97
C ILE A 99 -13.65 3.84 11.01
N ASN A 100 -14.11 3.21 12.07
CA ASN A 100 -15.56 3.01 12.24
C ASN A 100 -16.18 4.09 13.08
#